data_64dc5d8490403a75611c12c75ef5497e
#
_entry.id   64dc5d8490403a75611c12c75ef5497e
#
_cell.length_a   1.000
_cell.length_b   1.000
_cell.length_c   1.000
_cell.angle_alpha   90.00
_cell.angle_beta   90.00
_cell.angle_gamma   90.00
#
_symmetry.space_group_name_H-M   'P 1'
#
loop_
_entity.id
_entity.type
_entity.pdbx_description
1 polymer ?
#
loop_
_entity_poly.entity_id
_entity_poly.type
_entity_poly.pdbx_seq_one_letter_code
_entity_poly.pdbx_strand_id
1 'polypeptide(L)'
;MRRLIIEEPVSRPAKWSPTLAWFALVVTVLAVLMIRFNRIDYQSGFIALGAGIAIALLAVGMSFLGFVRIWQEGRQGLGSAIKGLLIAALVLAYPGFMALKAATLPPIADISTDTDDPPAFSRSRAALQARNGRVPPDVAPEARDLQRASYVQIAPLTLDIGPEEAFAIVQKAAQNLGWQVIEAVPPGGRVGLGRLEAVDRSRLLKMPSDITVRVRPRVDGTRIDIRSASRFGSHDLGANAGHIRDFLEEASNLAIAVR
;
A
#
# COMPACT_ATOMS: atom_id res chain seq x y z
N MET A 1 -53.77 -0.18 -43.24
CA MET A 1 -53.34 0.72 -42.17
C MET A 1 -51.86 0.40 -41.85
N ARG A 2 -50.91 1.29 -42.19
CA ARG A 2 -49.51 1.17 -41.77
C ARG A 2 -49.44 1.55 -40.27
N ARG A 3 -49.12 0.60 -39.39
CA ARG A 3 -48.78 0.89 -38.01
C ARG A 3 -47.48 1.73 -38.00
N LEU A 4 -47.58 3.00 -37.63
CA LEU A 4 -46.42 3.80 -37.30
C LEU A 4 -45.75 3.15 -36.05
N ILE A 5 -44.62 2.47 -36.26
CA ILE A 5 -43.76 2.00 -35.16
C ILE A 5 -43.07 3.28 -34.67
N ILE A 6 -43.58 3.87 -33.58
CA ILE A 6 -42.95 4.97 -32.88
C ILE A 6 -41.82 4.29 -32.07
N GLU A 7 -40.57 4.35 -32.56
CA GLU A 7 -39.42 3.93 -31.79
C GLU A 7 -39.25 4.90 -30.62
N GLU A 8 -39.36 4.37 -29.41
CA GLU A 8 -39.12 5.17 -28.22
C GLU A 8 -37.64 5.64 -28.22
N PRO A 9 -37.41 6.97 -28.02
CA PRO A 9 -36.05 7.52 -28.10
C PRO A 9 -35.17 6.97 -26.99
N VAL A 10 -33.96 6.50 -27.35
CA VAL A 10 -32.98 5.99 -26.40
C VAL A 10 -32.34 7.15 -25.64
N SER A 11 -32.18 7.00 -24.32
CA SER A 11 -31.46 7.97 -23.48
C SER A 11 -29.99 8.03 -23.89
N ARG A 12 -29.54 9.18 -24.43
CA ARG A 12 -28.12 9.38 -24.81
C ARG A 12 -27.17 9.18 -23.65
N PRO A 13 -27.37 9.74 -22.42
CA PRO A 13 -26.52 9.48 -21.28
C PRO A 13 -26.43 7.99 -20.94
N ALA A 14 -27.54 7.26 -20.93
CA ALA A 14 -27.53 5.81 -20.68
C ALA A 14 -26.73 5.05 -21.71
N LYS A 15 -26.75 5.47 -22.99
CA LYS A 15 -25.94 4.83 -24.05
C LYS A 15 -24.45 5.10 -23.92
N TRP A 16 -24.05 6.30 -23.50
CA TRP A 16 -22.61 6.67 -23.35
C TRP A 16 -21.98 6.13 -22.07
N SER A 17 -22.75 5.91 -21.03
CA SER A 17 -22.27 5.45 -19.74
C SER A 17 -21.39 4.19 -19.82
N PRO A 18 -21.80 3.07 -20.46
CA PRO A 18 -20.95 1.87 -20.53
C PRO A 18 -19.70 2.09 -21.37
N THR A 19 -19.74 2.93 -22.40
CA THR A 19 -18.57 3.26 -23.22
C THR A 19 -17.51 3.97 -22.39
N LEU A 20 -17.90 4.98 -21.60
CA LEU A 20 -17.00 5.68 -20.69
C LEU A 20 -16.47 4.73 -19.60
N ALA A 21 -17.33 3.88 -19.05
CA ALA A 21 -16.93 2.94 -18.01
C ALA A 21 -15.91 1.90 -18.52
N TRP A 22 -16.10 1.37 -19.73
CA TRP A 22 -15.12 0.49 -20.38
C TRP A 22 -13.80 1.21 -20.66
N PHE A 23 -13.86 2.45 -21.15
CA PHE A 23 -12.65 3.24 -21.36
C PHE A 23 -11.90 3.50 -20.06
N ALA A 24 -12.61 3.87 -18.98
CA ALA A 24 -12.03 4.01 -17.63
C ALA A 24 -11.35 2.72 -17.17
N LEU A 25 -11.99 1.56 -17.37
CA LEU A 25 -11.44 0.27 -17.01
C LEU A 25 -10.14 -0.02 -17.77
N VAL A 26 -10.12 0.19 -19.09
CA VAL A 26 -8.94 -0.03 -19.91
C VAL A 26 -7.79 0.90 -19.47
N VAL A 27 -8.05 2.19 -19.28
CA VAL A 27 -7.04 3.16 -18.81
C VAL A 27 -6.48 2.74 -17.45
N THR A 28 -7.35 2.37 -16.51
CA THR A 28 -6.94 1.96 -15.16
C THR A 28 -6.09 0.68 -15.19
N VAL A 29 -6.54 -0.34 -15.94
CA VAL A 29 -5.80 -1.61 -16.05
C VAL A 29 -4.44 -1.38 -16.70
N LEU A 30 -4.38 -0.62 -17.79
CA LEU A 30 -3.11 -0.30 -18.45
C LEU A 30 -2.16 0.47 -17.52
N ALA A 31 -2.67 1.48 -16.78
CA ALA A 31 -1.86 2.23 -15.83
C ALA A 31 -1.29 1.31 -14.73
N VAL A 32 -2.11 0.43 -14.14
CA VAL A 32 -1.67 -0.56 -13.14
C VAL A 32 -0.59 -1.47 -13.71
N LEU A 33 -0.78 -2.01 -14.92
CA LEU A 33 0.20 -2.89 -15.57
C LEU A 33 1.51 -2.15 -15.87
N MET A 34 1.45 -0.92 -16.38
CA MET A 34 2.64 -0.14 -16.69
C MET A 34 3.45 0.22 -15.44
N ILE A 35 2.79 0.58 -14.33
CA ILE A 35 3.45 0.79 -13.03
C ILE A 35 4.07 -0.53 -12.55
N ARG A 36 3.28 -1.61 -12.53
CA ARG A 36 3.69 -2.92 -12.00
C ARG A 36 4.91 -3.49 -12.71
N PHE A 37 4.99 -3.32 -14.02
CA PHE A 37 6.11 -3.77 -14.86
C PHE A 37 7.19 -2.70 -15.04
N ASN A 38 7.16 -1.63 -14.25
CA ASN A 38 8.18 -0.57 -14.25
C ASN A 38 8.38 0.10 -15.62
N ARG A 39 7.28 0.22 -16.40
CA ARG A 39 7.27 0.83 -17.74
C ARG A 39 7.06 2.34 -17.69
N ILE A 40 6.50 2.85 -16.60
CA ILE A 40 6.36 4.27 -16.31
C ILE A 40 6.74 4.51 -14.85
N ASP A 41 7.12 5.73 -14.52
CA ASP A 41 7.38 6.16 -13.16
C ASP A 41 6.09 6.26 -12.34
N TYR A 42 6.19 6.24 -11.02
CA TYR A 42 5.03 6.27 -10.13
C TYR A 42 4.21 7.55 -10.29
N GLN A 43 4.84 8.71 -10.53
CA GLN A 43 4.14 9.98 -10.66
C GLN A 43 3.24 9.99 -11.90
N SER A 44 3.77 9.65 -13.06
CA SER A 44 3.00 9.51 -14.31
C SER A 44 1.91 8.45 -14.17
N GLY A 45 2.22 7.34 -13.48
CA GLY A 45 1.27 6.28 -13.21
C GLY A 45 0.09 6.72 -12.35
N PHE A 46 0.32 7.50 -11.30
CA PHE A 46 -0.75 8.03 -10.46
C PHE A 46 -1.62 9.05 -11.20
N ILE A 47 -1.03 9.86 -12.10
CA ILE A 47 -1.81 10.76 -12.96
C ILE A 47 -2.75 9.94 -13.87
N ALA A 48 -2.24 8.87 -14.49
CA ALA A 48 -3.05 8.00 -15.34
C ALA A 48 -4.17 7.28 -14.56
N LEU A 49 -3.88 6.80 -13.33
CA LEU A 49 -4.89 6.23 -12.44
C LEU A 49 -5.94 7.27 -12.05
N GLY A 50 -5.53 8.50 -11.74
CA GLY A 50 -6.43 9.62 -11.45
C GLY A 50 -7.36 9.94 -12.64
N ALA A 51 -6.83 9.92 -13.86
CA ALA A 51 -7.64 10.07 -15.07
C ALA A 51 -8.66 8.94 -15.23
N GLY A 52 -8.26 7.68 -14.99
CA GLY A 52 -9.17 6.53 -15.00
C GLY A 52 -10.32 6.69 -13.99
N ILE A 53 -10.01 7.12 -12.76
CA ILE A 53 -11.00 7.40 -11.70
C ILE A 53 -11.95 8.52 -12.14
N ALA A 54 -11.44 9.63 -12.69
CA ALA A 54 -12.27 10.75 -13.16
C ALA A 54 -13.24 10.31 -14.26
N ILE A 55 -12.78 9.51 -15.22
CA ILE A 55 -13.63 8.98 -16.30
C ILE A 55 -14.69 8.02 -15.73
N ALA A 56 -14.33 7.18 -14.74
CA ALA A 56 -15.28 6.29 -14.07
C ALA A 56 -16.37 7.08 -13.33
N LEU A 57 -16.01 8.16 -12.63
CA LEU A 57 -16.98 9.06 -12.00
C LEU A 57 -17.91 9.74 -13.01
N LEU A 58 -17.39 10.15 -14.17
CA LEU A 58 -18.21 10.67 -15.28
C LEU A 58 -19.18 9.59 -15.78
N ALA A 59 -18.74 8.33 -15.90
CA ALA A 59 -19.62 7.22 -16.29
C ALA A 59 -20.74 6.99 -15.29
N VAL A 60 -20.46 7.08 -13.97
CA VAL A 60 -21.48 7.05 -12.90
C VAL A 60 -22.48 8.20 -13.09
N GLY A 61 -22.01 9.44 -13.27
CA GLY A 61 -22.86 10.60 -13.49
C GLY A 61 -23.76 10.42 -14.72
N MET A 62 -23.21 9.90 -15.83
CA MET A 62 -23.99 9.60 -17.05
C MET A 62 -25.01 8.48 -16.82
N SER A 63 -24.71 7.47 -16.00
CA SER A 63 -25.67 6.44 -15.60
C SER A 63 -26.86 7.06 -14.84
N PHE A 64 -26.58 7.90 -13.84
CA PHE A 64 -27.62 8.58 -13.07
C PHE A 64 -28.47 9.51 -13.93
N LEU A 65 -27.87 10.32 -14.79
CA LEU A 65 -28.61 11.15 -15.76
C LEU A 65 -29.44 10.28 -16.71
N GLY A 66 -28.93 9.11 -17.08
CA GLY A 66 -29.66 8.10 -17.84
C GLY A 66 -30.89 7.62 -17.10
N PHE A 67 -30.77 7.23 -15.84
CA PHE A 67 -31.91 6.79 -15.01
C PHE A 67 -32.97 7.89 -14.86
N VAL A 68 -32.56 9.13 -14.58
CA VAL A 68 -33.51 10.29 -14.47
C VAL A 68 -34.31 10.48 -15.75
N ARG A 69 -33.64 10.48 -16.92
CA ARG A 69 -34.33 10.64 -18.21
C ARG A 69 -35.24 9.46 -18.58
N ILE A 70 -34.83 8.25 -18.25
CA ILE A 70 -35.65 7.05 -18.44
C ILE A 70 -36.92 7.15 -17.59
N TRP A 71 -36.78 7.55 -16.32
CA TRP A 71 -37.89 7.68 -15.38
C TRP A 71 -38.85 8.81 -15.76
N GLN A 72 -38.32 9.97 -16.14
CA GLN A 72 -39.17 11.17 -16.42
C GLN A 72 -39.76 11.17 -17.82
N GLU A 73 -39.02 10.69 -18.81
CA GLU A 73 -39.36 10.81 -20.22
C GLU A 73 -39.80 9.49 -20.87
N GLY A 74 -39.80 8.37 -20.12
CA GLY A 74 -40.15 7.05 -20.65
C GLY A 74 -39.16 6.50 -21.70
N ARG A 75 -37.90 6.99 -21.68
CA ARG A 75 -36.89 6.58 -22.67
C ARG A 75 -36.38 5.16 -22.45
N GLN A 76 -35.93 4.55 -23.54
CA GLN A 76 -35.21 3.25 -23.43
C GLN A 76 -33.76 3.44 -23.01
N GLY A 77 -33.13 2.36 -22.47
CA GLY A 77 -31.68 2.31 -22.18
C GLY A 77 -31.32 1.93 -20.75
N LEU A 78 -32.26 1.42 -19.96
CA LEU A 78 -32.04 1.00 -18.56
C LEU A 78 -30.88 0.02 -18.44
N GLY A 79 -30.84 -1.01 -19.29
CA GLY A 79 -29.76 -2.01 -19.27
C GLY A 79 -28.38 -1.43 -19.56
N SER A 80 -28.30 -0.37 -20.42
CA SER A 80 -27.03 0.32 -20.67
C SER A 80 -26.59 1.14 -19.46
N ALA A 81 -27.49 1.88 -18.81
CA ALA A 81 -27.18 2.64 -17.61
C ALA A 81 -26.71 1.73 -16.47
N ILE A 82 -27.37 0.58 -16.25
CA ILE A 82 -26.96 -0.40 -15.25
C ILE A 82 -25.56 -0.97 -15.58
N LYS A 83 -25.32 -1.38 -16.83
CA LYS A 83 -24.00 -1.89 -17.25
C LYS A 83 -22.89 -0.86 -17.01
N GLY A 84 -23.13 0.40 -17.40
CA GLY A 84 -22.17 1.48 -17.16
C GLY A 84 -21.87 1.69 -15.68
N LEU A 85 -22.92 1.71 -14.86
CA LEU A 85 -22.79 1.85 -13.40
C LEU A 85 -21.99 0.69 -12.78
N LEU A 86 -22.28 -0.56 -13.16
CA LEU A 86 -21.57 -1.74 -12.61
C LEU A 86 -20.08 -1.75 -12.97
N ILE A 87 -19.75 -1.44 -14.24
CA ILE A 87 -18.34 -1.39 -14.66
C ILE A 87 -17.62 -0.23 -13.97
N ALA A 88 -18.24 0.96 -13.87
CA ALA A 88 -17.66 2.09 -13.17
C ALA A 88 -17.48 1.79 -11.67
N ALA A 89 -18.45 1.14 -11.03
CA ALA A 89 -18.33 0.69 -9.63
C ALA A 89 -17.18 -0.28 -9.43
N LEU A 90 -16.95 -1.21 -10.37
CA LEU A 90 -15.79 -2.11 -10.33
C LEU A 90 -14.46 -1.34 -10.37
N VAL A 91 -14.35 -0.34 -11.25
CA VAL A 91 -13.15 0.51 -11.35
C VAL A 91 -12.94 1.31 -10.07
N LEU A 92 -14.01 1.84 -9.46
CA LEU A 92 -13.96 2.68 -8.27
C LEU A 92 -13.86 1.88 -6.96
N ALA A 93 -14.08 0.57 -6.97
CA ALA A 93 -14.08 -0.25 -5.75
C ALA A 93 -12.76 -0.19 -4.97
N TYR A 94 -11.63 -0.38 -5.66
CA TYR A 94 -10.32 -0.34 -5.01
C TYR A 94 -9.92 1.08 -4.57
N PRO A 95 -10.00 2.12 -5.42
CA PRO A 95 -9.80 3.51 -4.97
C PRO A 95 -10.71 3.92 -3.82
N GLY A 96 -11.97 3.53 -3.84
CA GLY A 96 -12.93 3.79 -2.76
C GLY A 96 -12.52 3.13 -1.44
N PHE A 97 -12.06 1.88 -1.50
CA PHE A 97 -11.50 1.19 -0.31
C PHE A 97 -10.23 1.88 0.20
N MET A 98 -9.34 2.36 -0.69
CA MET A 98 -8.16 3.13 -0.28
C MET A 98 -8.53 4.48 0.33
N ALA A 99 -9.54 5.17 -0.22
CA ALA A 99 -10.06 6.41 0.35
C ALA A 99 -10.65 6.21 1.76
N LEU A 100 -11.36 5.10 1.99
CA LEU A 100 -11.87 4.75 3.30
C LEU A 100 -10.72 4.51 4.29
N LYS A 101 -9.68 3.77 3.89
CA LYS A 101 -8.47 3.60 4.71
C LYS A 101 -7.79 4.92 5.02
N ALA A 102 -7.69 5.82 4.04
CA ALA A 102 -7.11 7.14 4.24
C ALA A 102 -7.90 8.00 5.23
N ALA A 103 -9.23 7.83 5.29
CA ALA A 103 -10.09 8.53 6.22
C ALA A 103 -10.08 7.95 7.64
N THR A 104 -9.73 6.67 7.81
CA THR A 104 -9.79 5.96 9.09
C THR A 104 -8.43 5.72 9.75
N LEU A 105 -7.35 5.73 8.98
CA LEU A 105 -6.00 5.52 9.47
C LEU A 105 -5.23 6.84 9.57
N PRO A 106 -4.26 6.94 10.49
CA PRO A 106 -3.46 8.14 10.65
C PRO A 106 -2.59 8.41 9.41
N PRO A 107 -2.38 9.69 9.03
CA PRO A 107 -1.54 10.06 7.89
C PRO A 107 -0.05 9.97 8.24
N ILE A 108 0.44 8.75 8.44
CA ILE A 108 1.83 8.44 8.76
C ILE A 108 2.38 7.53 7.67
N ALA A 109 3.62 7.75 7.26
CA ALA A 109 4.30 6.95 6.23
C ALA A 109 5.59 6.30 6.73
N ASP A 110 5.87 6.39 8.03
CA ASP A 110 7.07 5.87 8.69
C ASP A 110 6.68 5.41 10.10
N ILE A 111 6.82 4.14 10.38
CA ILE A 111 6.42 3.48 11.62
C ILE A 111 7.62 2.75 12.21
N SER A 112 7.81 2.87 13.53
CA SER A 112 8.88 2.19 14.27
C SER A 112 8.35 1.55 15.55
N THR A 113 8.92 0.42 15.95
CA THR A 113 8.66 -0.18 17.26
C THR A 113 9.25 0.63 18.41
N ASP A 114 10.32 1.37 18.15
CA ASP A 114 10.92 2.32 19.10
C ASP A 114 10.75 3.74 18.55
N THR A 115 9.85 4.51 19.11
CA THR A 115 9.57 5.88 18.66
C THR A 115 10.53 6.90 19.23
N ASP A 116 11.24 6.57 20.33
CA ASP A 116 12.20 7.47 20.98
C ASP A 116 13.57 7.37 20.31
N ASP A 117 14.01 6.12 20.02
CA ASP A 117 15.27 5.81 19.33
C ASP A 117 14.99 4.87 18.14
N PRO A 118 14.34 5.34 17.05
CA PRO A 118 14.01 4.50 15.93
C PRO A 118 15.25 3.96 15.23
N PRO A 119 15.25 2.69 14.75
CA PRO A 119 16.35 2.15 13.98
C PRO A 119 16.75 3.05 12.81
N ALA A 120 18.02 3.41 12.73
CA ALA A 120 18.55 4.23 11.65
C ALA A 120 18.74 3.38 10.39
N PHE A 121 18.33 3.91 9.24
CA PHE A 121 18.59 3.28 7.94
C PHE A 121 20.07 3.32 7.58
N SER A 122 20.59 2.22 7.03
CA SER A 122 21.97 2.12 6.58
C SER A 122 22.30 3.15 5.50
N ARG A 123 23.50 3.71 5.58
CA ARG A 123 24.11 4.55 4.53
C ARG A 123 25.20 3.82 3.76
N SER A 124 25.23 2.50 3.83
CA SER A 124 26.16 1.68 3.03
C SER A 124 25.92 1.90 1.53
N ARG A 125 26.93 1.61 0.74
CA ARG A 125 26.84 1.72 -0.72
C ARG A 125 25.69 0.86 -1.26
N ALA A 126 25.52 -0.36 -0.77
CA ALA A 126 24.46 -1.27 -1.18
C ALA A 126 23.07 -0.71 -0.84
N ALA A 127 22.88 -0.21 0.39
CA ALA A 127 21.63 0.38 0.86
C ALA A 127 21.26 1.66 0.07
N LEU A 128 22.23 2.54 -0.18
CA LEU A 128 22.01 3.76 -0.97
C LEU A 128 21.67 3.42 -2.43
N GLN A 129 22.36 2.45 -3.02
CA GLN A 129 22.06 2.01 -4.38
C GLN A 129 20.63 1.43 -4.49
N ALA A 130 20.20 0.59 -3.54
CA ALA A 130 18.85 0.03 -3.51
C ALA A 130 17.75 1.09 -3.33
N ARG A 131 18.10 2.25 -2.74
CA ARG A 131 17.18 3.38 -2.49
C ARG A 131 17.36 4.54 -3.49
N ASN A 132 18.14 4.36 -4.56
CA ASN A 132 18.47 5.43 -5.52
C ASN A 132 19.06 6.68 -4.82
N GLY A 133 19.98 6.48 -3.89
CA GLY A 133 20.66 7.53 -3.13
C GLY A 133 19.83 8.14 -1.98
N ARG A 134 18.60 7.70 -1.75
CA ARG A 134 17.72 8.23 -0.70
C ARG A 134 18.00 7.56 0.64
N VAL A 135 17.90 8.34 1.70
CA VAL A 135 17.80 7.86 3.09
C VAL A 135 16.52 8.43 3.66
N PRO A 136 15.61 7.60 4.21
CA PRO A 136 14.44 8.12 4.88
C PRO A 136 14.85 9.13 5.97
N PRO A 137 14.20 10.29 6.06
CA PRO A 137 14.53 11.31 7.04
C PRO A 137 14.19 10.84 8.46
N ASP A 138 14.64 11.59 9.46
CA ASP A 138 14.18 11.36 10.82
C ASP A 138 12.69 11.68 10.94
N VAL A 139 11.99 10.86 11.75
CA VAL A 139 10.55 11.03 11.95
C VAL A 139 10.28 12.29 12.75
N ALA A 140 9.41 13.16 12.26
CA ALA A 140 9.01 14.37 12.95
C ALA A 140 8.35 14.06 14.31
N PRO A 141 8.53 14.89 15.35
CA PRO A 141 7.94 14.65 16.67
C PRO A 141 6.42 14.42 16.63
N GLU A 142 5.71 15.23 15.84
CA GLU A 142 4.25 15.14 15.69
C GLU A 142 3.80 13.78 15.11
N ALA A 143 4.58 13.24 14.18
CA ALA A 143 4.31 11.92 13.60
C ALA A 143 4.59 10.79 14.61
N ARG A 144 5.59 10.94 15.49
CA ARG A 144 5.85 9.99 16.59
C ARG A 144 4.71 9.98 17.60
N ASP A 145 4.21 11.16 17.98
CA ASP A 145 3.09 11.27 18.92
C ASP A 145 1.81 10.70 18.33
N LEU A 146 1.55 10.97 17.07
CA LEU A 146 0.42 10.40 16.34
C LEU A 146 0.54 8.87 16.21
N GLN A 147 1.74 8.34 15.98
CA GLN A 147 1.99 6.90 15.98
C GLN A 147 1.69 6.29 17.34
N ARG A 148 2.19 6.86 18.44
CA ARG A 148 1.95 6.37 19.80
C ARG A 148 0.46 6.29 20.14
N ALA A 149 -0.29 7.30 19.72
CA ALA A 149 -1.73 7.36 19.95
C ALA A 149 -2.51 6.32 19.10
N SER A 150 -2.07 6.07 17.87
CA SER A 150 -2.82 5.27 16.89
C SER A 150 -2.41 3.81 16.82
N TYR A 151 -1.17 3.48 17.15
CA TYR A 151 -0.56 2.14 17.01
C TYR A 151 0.06 1.65 18.33
N VAL A 152 -0.72 1.68 19.41
CA VAL A 152 -0.29 1.29 20.77
C VAL A 152 0.32 -0.12 20.83
N GLN A 153 -0.15 -1.03 19.97
CA GLN A 153 0.30 -2.43 19.92
C GLN A 153 1.64 -2.63 19.20
N ILE A 154 2.19 -1.59 18.55
CA ILE A 154 3.49 -1.68 17.89
C ILE A 154 4.58 -1.37 18.93
N ALA A 155 5.24 -2.43 19.38
CA ALA A 155 6.29 -2.39 20.39
C ALA A 155 7.48 -3.30 19.99
N PRO A 156 8.66 -3.07 20.55
CA PRO A 156 9.81 -3.96 20.34
C PRO A 156 9.54 -5.39 20.75
N LEU A 157 10.15 -6.36 20.06
CA LEU A 157 10.13 -7.76 20.44
C LEU A 157 11.36 -8.07 21.32
N THR A 158 11.15 -8.69 22.47
CA THR A 158 12.24 -9.20 23.30
C THR A 158 12.20 -10.72 23.30
N LEU A 159 13.33 -11.34 23.01
CA LEU A 159 13.51 -12.79 22.98
C LEU A 159 14.55 -13.18 24.03
N ASP A 160 14.28 -14.25 24.77
CA ASP A 160 15.18 -14.84 25.76
C ASP A 160 16.16 -15.83 25.09
N ILE A 161 16.91 -15.29 24.12
CA ILE A 161 17.96 -16.03 23.34
C ILE A 161 19.10 -15.09 23.02
N GLY A 162 20.24 -15.69 22.62
CA GLY A 162 21.43 -14.94 22.22
C GLY A 162 21.26 -14.07 20.97
N PRO A 163 22.07 -13.03 20.82
CA PRO A 163 21.90 -12.07 19.70
C PRO A 163 22.16 -12.69 18.33
N GLU A 164 23.06 -13.67 18.22
CA GLU A 164 23.34 -14.37 16.97
C GLU A 164 22.14 -15.22 16.53
N GLU A 165 21.52 -15.93 17.47
CA GLU A 165 20.33 -16.75 17.23
C GLU A 165 19.13 -15.87 16.90
N ALA A 166 18.93 -14.77 17.65
CA ALA A 166 17.90 -13.77 17.34
C ALA A 166 18.09 -13.16 15.93
N PHE A 167 19.34 -12.93 15.52
CA PHE A 167 19.63 -12.42 14.18
C PHE A 167 19.31 -13.46 13.08
N ALA A 168 19.57 -14.74 13.33
CA ALA A 168 19.19 -15.81 12.41
C ALA A 168 17.64 -15.87 12.24
N ILE A 169 16.88 -15.70 13.33
CA ILE A 169 15.42 -15.60 13.30
C ILE A 169 14.98 -14.38 12.48
N VAL A 170 15.58 -13.21 12.70
CA VAL A 170 15.30 -11.99 11.91
C VAL A 170 15.52 -12.20 10.42
N GLN A 171 16.63 -12.84 10.04
CA GLN A 171 16.90 -13.16 8.63
C GLN A 171 15.86 -14.14 8.07
N LYS A 172 15.50 -15.15 8.81
CA LYS A 172 14.52 -16.16 8.40
C LYS A 172 13.13 -15.56 8.26
N ALA A 173 12.70 -14.73 9.21
CA ALA A 173 11.43 -14.01 9.15
C ALA A 173 11.34 -13.10 7.90
N ALA A 174 12.39 -12.32 7.63
CA ALA A 174 12.45 -11.48 6.43
C ALA A 174 12.36 -12.31 5.14
N GLN A 175 13.00 -13.49 5.08
CA GLN A 175 12.92 -14.41 3.94
C GLN A 175 11.52 -15.00 3.78
N ASN A 176 10.88 -15.47 4.86
CA ASN A 176 9.55 -16.06 4.82
C ASN A 176 8.49 -15.05 4.39
N LEU A 177 8.65 -13.77 4.75
CA LEU A 177 7.81 -12.66 4.30
C LEU A 177 8.10 -12.23 2.84
N GLY A 178 9.12 -12.78 2.20
CA GLY A 178 9.48 -12.47 0.82
C GLY A 178 10.13 -11.10 0.64
N TRP A 179 10.72 -10.53 1.69
CA TRP A 179 11.40 -9.24 1.61
C TRP A 179 12.70 -9.37 0.81
N GLN A 180 12.99 -8.34 0.04
CA GLN A 180 14.28 -8.22 -0.64
C GLN A 180 15.32 -7.72 0.36
N VAL A 181 16.10 -8.63 0.94
CA VAL A 181 17.20 -8.27 1.84
C VAL A 181 18.32 -7.62 1.03
N ILE A 182 18.75 -6.44 1.45
CA ILE A 182 19.79 -5.62 0.82
C ILE A 182 21.11 -5.79 1.55
N GLU A 183 21.07 -5.79 2.87
CA GLU A 183 22.22 -5.88 3.75
C GLU A 183 21.85 -6.63 5.03
N ALA A 184 22.71 -7.50 5.49
CA ALA A 184 22.57 -8.21 6.76
C ALA A 184 23.92 -8.19 7.47
N VAL A 185 24.00 -7.46 8.58
CA VAL A 185 25.18 -7.33 9.42
C VAL A 185 24.88 -8.01 10.75
N PRO A 186 25.52 -9.15 11.06
CA PRO A 186 25.26 -9.86 12.31
C PRO A 186 25.72 -9.03 13.52
N PRO A 187 25.15 -9.30 14.71
CA PRO A 187 25.61 -8.69 15.95
C PRO A 187 27.07 -9.09 16.22
N GLY A 188 27.88 -8.14 16.70
CA GLY A 188 29.29 -8.35 16.95
C GLY A 188 30.12 -7.08 16.77
N GLY A 189 31.44 -7.21 16.78
CA GLY A 189 32.36 -6.09 16.67
C GLY A 189 32.30 -5.11 17.85
N ARG A 190 32.73 -3.85 17.61
CA ARG A 190 32.80 -2.82 18.66
C ARG A 190 31.42 -2.35 19.16
N VAL A 191 30.38 -2.46 18.33
CA VAL A 191 29.04 -1.89 18.63
C VAL A 191 28.06 -2.96 19.13
N GLY A 192 28.34 -4.23 18.88
CA GLY A 192 27.49 -5.34 19.32
C GLY A 192 26.11 -5.44 18.69
N LEU A 193 25.75 -4.51 17.80
CA LEU A 193 24.42 -4.42 17.19
C LEU A 193 24.35 -5.19 15.88
N GLY A 194 23.33 -6.04 15.74
CA GLY A 194 22.94 -6.61 14.45
C GLY A 194 22.01 -5.67 13.69
N ARG A 195 22.09 -5.69 12.35
CA ARG A 195 21.22 -4.90 11.47
C ARG A 195 20.87 -5.66 10.21
N LEU A 196 19.60 -5.59 9.83
CA LEU A 196 19.11 -6.08 8.55
C LEU A 196 18.41 -4.94 7.82
N GLU A 197 18.76 -4.71 6.56
CA GLU A 197 18.12 -3.77 5.66
C GLU A 197 17.38 -4.53 4.57
N ALA A 198 16.13 -4.18 4.34
CA ALA A 198 15.31 -4.83 3.34
C ALA A 198 14.40 -3.84 2.63
N VAL A 199 13.84 -4.27 1.51
CA VAL A 199 12.77 -3.57 0.79
C VAL A 199 11.62 -4.54 0.61
N ASP A 200 10.43 -4.13 1.02
CA ASP A 200 9.19 -4.77 0.61
C ASP A 200 8.50 -3.99 -0.50
N ARG A 201 7.69 -4.67 -1.29
CA ARG A 201 6.95 -4.08 -2.40
C ARG A 201 5.49 -4.42 -2.32
N SER A 202 4.61 -3.40 -2.33
CA SER A 202 3.16 -3.60 -2.30
C SER A 202 2.70 -4.60 -3.38
N ARG A 203 1.65 -5.37 -3.07
CA ARG A 203 1.19 -6.47 -3.94
C ARG A 203 0.71 -5.99 -5.31
N LEU A 204 -0.04 -4.89 -5.37
CA LEU A 204 -0.66 -4.41 -6.61
C LEU A 204 0.31 -3.56 -7.45
N LEU A 205 0.78 -2.45 -6.92
CA LEU A 205 1.57 -1.46 -7.65
C LEU A 205 3.08 -1.62 -7.47
N LYS A 206 3.53 -2.62 -6.69
CA LYS A 206 4.96 -2.84 -6.38
C LYS A 206 5.66 -1.61 -5.78
N MET A 207 4.90 -0.77 -5.07
CA MET A 207 5.45 0.41 -4.38
C MET A 207 6.41 -0.04 -3.29
N PRO A 208 7.65 0.47 -3.27
CA PRO A 208 8.66 0.07 -2.30
C PRO A 208 8.46 0.76 -0.96
N SER A 209 8.64 -0.01 0.12
CA SER A 209 8.86 0.45 1.48
C SER A 209 10.25 0.00 1.94
N ASP A 210 10.97 0.89 2.59
CA ASP A 210 12.27 0.60 3.18
C ASP A 210 12.06 0.06 4.59
N ILE A 211 12.75 -1.03 4.92
CA ILE A 211 12.66 -1.69 6.21
C ILE A 211 14.07 -1.80 6.80
N THR A 212 14.22 -1.45 8.07
CA THR A 212 15.44 -1.68 8.83
C THR A 212 15.09 -2.38 10.15
N VAL A 213 15.82 -3.43 10.46
CA VAL A 213 15.69 -4.19 11.71
C VAL A 213 16.99 -4.07 12.47
N ARG A 214 16.88 -3.74 13.75
CA ARG A 214 18.01 -3.65 14.69
C ARG A 214 17.90 -4.75 15.72
N VAL A 215 18.95 -5.54 15.89
CA VAL A 215 19.09 -6.56 16.92
C VAL A 215 20.07 -6.06 17.97
N ARG A 216 19.60 -5.88 19.20
CA ARG A 216 20.35 -5.28 20.31
C ARG A 216 20.46 -6.28 21.46
N PRO A 217 21.68 -6.70 21.84
CA PRO A 217 21.89 -7.52 23.05
C PRO A 217 21.37 -6.82 24.30
N ARG A 218 20.77 -7.57 25.19
CA ARG A 218 20.32 -7.15 26.52
C ARG A 218 20.89 -8.13 27.57
N VAL A 219 20.83 -7.76 28.85
CA VAL A 219 21.25 -8.62 29.95
C VAL A 219 20.42 -9.91 29.98
N ASP A 220 19.14 -9.80 29.68
CA ASP A 220 18.13 -10.87 29.78
C ASP A 220 17.71 -11.41 28.40
N GLY A 221 18.61 -11.35 27.41
CA GLY A 221 18.29 -11.83 26.05
C GLY A 221 18.56 -10.81 24.95
N THR A 222 17.66 -10.71 23.97
CA THR A 222 17.87 -9.86 22.79
C THR A 222 16.61 -9.06 22.48
N ARG A 223 16.78 -7.76 22.27
CA ARG A 223 15.72 -6.85 21.80
C ARG A 223 15.83 -6.65 20.29
N ILE A 224 14.69 -6.76 19.61
CA ILE A 224 14.53 -6.55 18.19
C ILE A 224 13.65 -5.32 17.98
N ASP A 225 14.18 -4.30 17.32
CA ASP A 225 13.48 -3.11 16.89
C ASP A 225 13.36 -3.11 15.37
N ILE A 226 12.21 -2.71 14.86
CA ILE A 226 11.97 -2.61 13.42
C ILE A 226 11.39 -1.24 13.06
N ARG A 227 11.79 -0.68 11.93
CA ARG A 227 11.23 0.52 11.33
C ARG A 227 10.92 0.25 9.86
N SER A 228 9.75 0.70 9.41
CA SER A 228 9.29 0.60 8.02
C SER A 228 8.85 1.98 7.53
N ALA A 229 9.41 2.42 6.40
CA ALA A 229 9.15 3.73 5.82
C ALA A 229 8.79 3.63 4.34
N SER A 230 7.67 4.24 3.95
CA SER A 230 7.24 4.32 2.56
C SER A 230 8.10 5.30 1.77
N ARG A 231 8.44 4.96 0.51
CA ARG A 231 9.21 5.87 -0.35
C ARG A 231 8.36 6.97 -0.96
N PHE A 232 7.05 6.81 -1.00
CA PHE A 232 6.11 7.71 -1.68
C PHE A 232 4.92 8.03 -0.78
N GLY A 233 4.52 9.31 -0.81
CA GLY A 233 3.37 9.81 -0.05
C GLY A 233 3.66 10.06 1.42
N SER A 234 2.74 10.78 2.06
CA SER A 234 2.75 11.07 3.51
C SER A 234 1.81 10.14 4.29
N HIS A 235 1.11 9.25 3.60
CA HIS A 235 0.14 8.32 4.16
C HIS A 235 0.35 6.93 3.55
N ASP A 236 0.67 5.94 4.38
CA ASP A 236 0.95 4.56 3.94
C ASP A 236 -0.28 3.64 3.92
N LEU A 237 -1.45 4.17 4.29
CA LEU A 237 -2.71 3.42 4.38
C LEU A 237 -2.60 2.19 5.29
N GLY A 238 -1.73 2.26 6.31
CA GLY A 238 -1.47 1.20 7.27
C GLY A 238 -0.52 0.10 6.79
N ALA A 239 0.16 0.29 5.67
CA ALA A 239 1.07 -0.71 5.11
C ALA A 239 2.30 -0.94 6.01
N ASN A 240 2.96 0.13 6.49
CA ASN A 240 4.14 0.01 7.34
C ASN A 240 3.81 -0.65 8.69
N ALA A 241 2.67 -0.31 9.29
CA ALA A 241 2.20 -0.99 10.49
C ALA A 241 1.89 -2.48 10.23
N GLY A 242 1.42 -2.82 9.03
CA GLY A 242 1.25 -4.19 8.57
C GLY A 242 2.59 -4.94 8.50
N HIS A 243 3.59 -4.37 7.81
CA HIS A 243 4.94 -4.97 7.71
C HIS A 243 5.52 -5.30 9.09
N ILE A 244 5.39 -4.37 10.05
CA ILE A 244 5.92 -4.55 11.40
C ILE A 244 5.17 -5.67 12.12
N ARG A 245 3.84 -5.70 12.09
CA ARG A 245 3.06 -6.76 12.75
C ARG A 245 3.34 -8.13 12.19
N ASP A 246 3.32 -8.26 10.85
CA ASP A 246 3.59 -9.53 10.18
C ASP A 246 5.01 -10.04 10.52
N PHE A 247 5.99 -9.14 10.59
CA PHE A 247 7.35 -9.48 10.96
C PHE A 247 7.50 -9.90 12.43
N LEU A 248 6.89 -9.16 13.35
CA LEU A 248 6.95 -9.49 14.79
C LEU A 248 6.26 -10.83 15.08
N GLU A 249 5.13 -11.10 14.41
CA GLU A 249 4.42 -12.37 14.51
C GLU A 249 5.28 -13.52 13.97
N GLU A 250 5.84 -13.39 12.77
CA GLU A 250 6.69 -14.40 12.16
C GLU A 250 7.95 -14.67 13.01
N ALA A 251 8.61 -13.61 13.47
CA ALA A 251 9.80 -13.74 14.33
C ALA A 251 9.48 -14.43 15.67
N SER A 252 8.33 -14.11 16.27
CA SER A 252 7.86 -14.78 17.49
C SER A 252 7.56 -16.27 17.26
N ASN A 253 6.88 -16.60 16.15
CA ASN A 253 6.59 -18.00 15.80
C ASN A 253 7.86 -18.81 15.57
N LEU A 254 8.85 -18.25 14.90
CA LEU A 254 10.15 -18.88 14.69
C LEU A 254 10.90 -19.08 16.00
N ALA A 255 10.86 -18.11 16.92
CA ALA A 255 11.50 -18.22 18.23
C ALA A 255 10.88 -19.33 19.11
N ILE A 256 9.56 -19.56 19.01
CA ILE A 256 8.89 -20.65 19.70
C ILE A 256 9.27 -22.02 19.11
N ALA A 257 9.43 -22.10 17.78
CA ALA A 257 9.77 -23.35 17.09
C ALA A 257 11.22 -23.83 17.34
N VAL A 258 12.12 -22.98 17.80
CA VAL A 258 13.53 -23.29 18.12
C VAL A 258 13.71 -23.75 19.58
N ARG A 259 12.74 -23.48 20.46
CA ARG A 259 12.71 -23.98 21.85
C ARG A 259 12.18 -25.41 21.92
#